data_70c62c96b3ad6a809e67f8f275b99704
#
_entry.id   70c62c96b3ad6a809e67f8f275b99704
#
_cell.length_a   1.000
_cell.length_b   1.000
_cell.length_c   1.000
_cell.angle_alpha   90.00
_cell.angle_beta   90.00
_cell.angle_gamma   90.00
#
_symmetry.space_group_name_H-M   'P 1'
#
loop_
_entity.id
_entity.type
_entity.pdbx_description
1 polymer ?
#
loop_
_entity_poly.entity_id
_entity_poly.type
_entity_poly.pdbx_seq_one_letter_code
_entity_poly.pdbx_strand_id
1 'polypeptide(L)'
;WWNPLARGAFVGLAMQHGKPEMARAVLEGVALGLRQILDALREQAGGITAMRLIGGGGKSALWRQVLADVFQLPIHMLELKGEATSWGAAVAAGVAIGQYDWSIAAERGQVVEVVEPNPANAALYDDLLAVYTASYEALTPIFARLAASRGQM
;
A
#
# COMPACT_ATOMS: atom_id res chain seq x y z
N TRP A 1 -4.47 11.89 -2.31
CA TRP A 1 -5.66 12.75 -2.21
C TRP A 1 -6.41 12.48 -0.91
N TRP A 2 -6.70 13.50 -0.12
CA TRP A 2 -7.53 13.35 1.07
C TRP A 2 -8.96 13.83 0.74
N ASN A 3 -9.90 12.89 0.56
CA ASN A 3 -11.28 13.21 0.29
C ASN A 3 -12.19 12.40 1.24
N PRO A 4 -12.75 13.03 2.30
CA PRO A 4 -13.59 12.35 3.27
C PRO A 4 -14.92 11.86 2.69
N LEU A 5 -15.30 12.35 1.51
CA LEU A 5 -16.51 11.93 0.81
C LEU A 5 -16.29 10.72 -0.10
N ALA A 6 -15.04 10.35 -0.39
CA ALA A 6 -14.71 9.23 -1.27
C ALA A 6 -15.39 7.93 -0.79
N ARG A 7 -15.87 7.14 -1.73
CA ARG A 7 -16.51 5.84 -1.51
C ARG A 7 -15.85 4.80 -2.40
N GLY A 8 -15.93 3.55 -1.95
CA GLY A 8 -15.48 2.42 -2.76
C GLY A 8 -16.35 2.24 -4.00
N ALA A 9 -15.72 1.88 -5.12
CA ALA A 9 -16.39 1.51 -6.35
C ALA A 9 -15.63 0.36 -7.02
N PHE A 10 -16.37 -0.52 -7.68
CA PHE A 10 -15.80 -1.49 -8.61
C PHE A 10 -16.12 -0.99 -10.03
N VAL A 11 -15.07 -0.77 -10.83
CA VAL A 11 -15.18 -0.29 -12.21
C VAL A 11 -14.78 -1.40 -13.15
N GLY A 12 -15.54 -1.61 -14.22
CA GLY A 12 -15.23 -2.62 -15.23
C GLY A 12 -15.64 -4.05 -14.86
N LEU A 13 -16.57 -4.24 -13.92
CA LEU A 13 -17.13 -5.57 -13.65
C LEU A 13 -17.84 -6.14 -14.87
N ALA A 14 -17.56 -7.41 -15.17
CA ALA A 14 -18.19 -8.18 -16.23
C ALA A 14 -18.85 -9.45 -15.64
N MET A 15 -19.72 -10.11 -16.41
CA MET A 15 -20.52 -11.25 -15.92
C MET A 15 -19.67 -12.46 -15.49
N GLN A 16 -18.47 -12.61 -16.04
CA GLN A 16 -17.53 -13.67 -15.67
C GLN A 16 -16.77 -13.40 -14.37
N HIS A 17 -16.82 -12.19 -13.83
CA HIS A 17 -16.09 -11.83 -12.60
C HIS A 17 -16.84 -12.37 -11.37
N GLY A 18 -16.15 -13.16 -10.56
CA GLY A 18 -16.65 -13.73 -9.32
C GLY A 18 -15.97 -13.12 -8.09
N LYS A 19 -16.14 -13.80 -6.96
CA LYS A 19 -15.56 -13.38 -5.68
C LYS A 19 -14.02 -13.28 -5.70
N PRO A 20 -13.27 -14.20 -6.35
CA PRO A 20 -11.81 -14.11 -6.39
C PRO A 20 -11.33 -12.82 -7.08
N GLU A 21 -11.93 -12.48 -8.23
CA GLU A 21 -11.57 -11.27 -8.98
C GLU A 21 -11.90 -10.00 -8.20
N MET A 22 -13.05 -9.98 -7.53
CA MET A 22 -13.44 -8.87 -6.66
C MET A 22 -12.49 -8.70 -5.46
N ALA A 23 -12.12 -9.82 -4.82
CA ALA A 23 -11.16 -9.79 -3.71
C ALA A 23 -9.77 -9.30 -4.17
N ARG A 24 -9.31 -9.76 -5.33
CA ARG A 24 -8.06 -9.31 -5.93
C ARG A 24 -8.10 -7.81 -6.28
N ALA A 25 -9.19 -7.35 -6.88
CA ALA A 25 -9.39 -5.93 -7.22
C ALA A 25 -9.32 -5.02 -5.99
N VAL A 26 -9.81 -5.46 -4.82
CA VAL A 26 -9.66 -4.71 -3.56
C VAL A 26 -8.19 -4.58 -3.17
N LEU A 27 -7.41 -5.66 -3.23
CA LEU A 27 -5.97 -5.62 -2.93
C LEU A 27 -5.23 -4.71 -3.92
N GLU A 28 -5.47 -4.88 -5.21
CA GLU A 28 -4.84 -4.07 -6.25
C GLU A 28 -5.21 -2.58 -6.13
N GLY A 29 -6.48 -2.26 -5.85
CA GLY A 29 -6.92 -0.89 -5.63
C GLY A 29 -6.23 -0.21 -4.45
N VAL A 30 -6.02 -0.93 -3.34
CA VAL A 30 -5.23 -0.41 -2.21
C VAL A 30 -3.77 -0.21 -2.61
N ALA A 31 -3.17 -1.17 -3.32
CA ALA A 31 -1.78 -1.06 -3.78
C ALA A 31 -1.58 0.11 -4.77
N LEU A 32 -2.52 0.34 -5.70
CA LEU A 32 -2.49 1.49 -6.62
C LEU A 32 -2.58 2.83 -5.88
N GLY A 33 -3.43 2.92 -4.86
CA GLY A 33 -3.48 4.11 -4.00
C GLY A 33 -2.16 4.35 -3.24
N LEU A 34 -1.51 3.30 -2.75
CA LEU A 34 -0.18 3.38 -2.13
C LEU A 34 0.91 3.73 -3.15
N ARG A 35 0.80 3.28 -4.41
CA ARG A 35 1.71 3.65 -5.49
C ARG A 35 1.69 5.15 -5.77
N GLN A 36 0.53 5.81 -5.74
CA GLN A 36 0.45 7.27 -5.88
C GLN A 36 1.22 8.00 -4.78
N ILE A 37 1.16 7.49 -3.54
CA ILE A 37 1.95 8.06 -2.43
C ILE A 37 3.44 7.83 -2.66
N LEU A 38 3.81 6.63 -3.10
CA LEU A 38 5.20 6.30 -3.41
C LEU A 38 5.76 7.17 -4.52
N ASP A 39 4.99 7.42 -5.59
CA ASP A 39 5.43 8.24 -6.70
C ASP A 39 5.63 9.70 -6.26
N ALA A 40 4.75 10.25 -5.43
CA ALA A 40 4.95 11.56 -4.83
C ALA A 40 6.20 11.63 -3.91
N LEU A 41 6.51 10.56 -3.20
CA LEU A 41 7.75 10.48 -2.39
C LEU A 41 8.98 10.38 -3.28
N ARG A 42 8.93 9.67 -4.39
CA ARG A 42 10.03 9.56 -5.37
C ARG A 42 10.38 10.92 -5.98
N GLU A 43 9.37 11.74 -6.27
CA GLU A 43 9.58 13.09 -6.80
C GLU A 43 10.32 13.99 -5.81
N GLN A 44 10.10 13.83 -4.51
CA GLN A 44 10.70 14.68 -3.47
C GLN A 44 12.03 14.15 -2.93
N ALA A 45 12.11 12.86 -2.65
CA ALA A 45 13.26 12.26 -1.98
C ALA A 45 14.26 11.60 -2.96
N GLY A 46 13.80 11.20 -4.16
CA GLY A 46 14.59 10.44 -5.13
C GLY A 46 15.05 9.08 -4.56
N GLY A 47 15.68 8.27 -5.40
CA GLY A 47 16.50 7.15 -4.92
C GLY A 47 15.83 6.03 -4.10
N ILE A 48 14.50 5.92 -4.09
CA ILE A 48 13.80 4.82 -3.41
C ILE A 48 13.99 3.55 -4.24
N THR A 49 14.78 2.60 -3.72
CA THR A 49 15.16 1.37 -4.42
C THR A 49 14.47 0.12 -3.88
N ALA A 50 13.85 0.18 -2.72
CA ALA A 50 13.12 -0.94 -2.10
C ALA A 50 12.10 -0.41 -1.10
N MET A 51 11.08 -1.24 -0.81
CA MET A 51 10.10 -0.95 0.22
C MET A 51 10.17 -2.00 1.33
N ARG A 52 10.06 -1.57 2.58
CA ARG A 52 9.99 -2.47 3.73
C ARG A 52 8.54 -2.69 4.12
N LEU A 53 8.10 -3.94 4.19
CA LEU A 53 6.75 -4.32 4.60
C LEU A 53 6.78 -4.90 6.02
N ILE A 54 5.99 -4.29 6.90
CA ILE A 54 5.80 -4.73 8.29
C ILE A 54 4.31 -4.94 8.59
N GLY A 55 4.02 -5.62 9.68
CA GLY A 55 2.65 -5.84 10.15
C GLY A 55 1.96 -7.06 9.54
N GLY A 56 0.68 -7.22 9.86
CA GLY A 56 -0.10 -8.43 9.53
C GLY A 56 -0.27 -8.70 8.04
N GLY A 57 -0.33 -7.66 7.21
CA GLY A 57 -0.42 -7.77 5.75
C GLY A 57 0.77 -8.50 5.13
N GLY A 58 1.95 -8.39 5.74
CA GLY A 58 3.15 -9.08 5.30
C GLY A 58 3.08 -10.62 5.37
N LYS A 59 2.09 -11.20 6.04
CA LYS A 59 1.90 -12.66 6.11
C LYS A 59 1.34 -13.26 4.82
N SER A 60 0.66 -12.47 3.99
CA SER A 60 0.05 -12.93 2.73
C SER A 60 1.07 -12.86 1.59
N ALA A 61 1.44 -14.02 1.02
CA ALA A 61 2.33 -14.08 -0.14
C ALA A 61 1.73 -13.36 -1.36
N LEU A 62 0.43 -13.51 -1.58
CA LEU A 62 -0.29 -12.80 -2.65
C LEU A 62 -0.16 -11.27 -2.48
N TRP A 63 -0.39 -10.77 -1.27
CA TRP A 63 -0.30 -9.34 -1.01
C TRP A 63 1.10 -8.78 -1.23
N ARG A 64 2.13 -9.50 -0.78
CA ARG A 64 3.53 -9.12 -1.01
C ARG A 64 3.86 -9.02 -2.49
N GLN A 65 3.40 -9.99 -3.30
CA GLN A 65 3.64 -9.99 -4.75
C GLN A 65 2.87 -8.86 -5.43
N VAL A 66 1.60 -8.62 -5.09
CA VAL A 66 0.81 -7.49 -5.62
C VAL A 66 1.53 -6.17 -5.34
N LEU A 67 2.04 -5.97 -4.11
CA LEU A 67 2.78 -4.76 -3.77
C LEU A 67 4.08 -4.62 -4.58
N ALA A 68 4.86 -5.70 -4.71
CA ALA A 68 6.09 -5.68 -5.50
C ALA A 68 5.81 -5.30 -6.96
N ASP A 69 4.81 -5.94 -7.57
CA ASP A 69 4.45 -5.72 -8.97
C ASP A 69 3.90 -4.30 -9.21
N VAL A 70 3.01 -3.83 -8.34
CA VAL A 70 2.41 -2.49 -8.45
C VAL A 70 3.45 -1.40 -8.22
N PHE A 71 4.33 -1.56 -7.24
CA PHE A 71 5.38 -0.57 -6.92
C PHE A 71 6.56 -0.62 -7.90
N GLN A 72 6.71 -1.76 -8.62
CA GLN A 72 7.89 -2.04 -9.44
C GLN A 72 9.18 -1.89 -8.63
N LEU A 73 9.13 -2.35 -7.37
CA LEU A 73 10.24 -2.34 -6.42
C LEU A 73 10.26 -3.62 -5.60
N PRO A 74 11.45 -4.07 -5.18
CA PRO A 74 11.58 -5.15 -4.22
C PRO A 74 10.87 -4.82 -2.91
N ILE A 75 10.13 -5.80 -2.37
CA ILE A 75 9.53 -5.73 -1.04
C ILE A 75 10.41 -6.51 -0.07
N HIS A 76 11.02 -5.80 0.87
CA HIS A 76 11.85 -6.36 1.91
C HIS A 76 11.00 -6.72 3.12
N MET A 77 11.00 -8.00 3.46
CA MET A 77 10.36 -8.51 4.68
C MET A 77 11.38 -8.51 5.82
N LEU A 78 11.00 -7.90 6.94
CA LEU A 78 11.85 -7.85 8.11
C LEU A 78 11.59 -9.05 9.05
N GLU A 79 12.57 -9.37 9.88
CA GLU A 79 12.46 -10.39 10.91
C GLU A 79 11.26 -10.12 11.83
N LEU A 80 11.04 -8.87 12.22
CA LEU A 80 9.90 -8.40 13.02
C LEU A 80 8.62 -8.31 12.17
N LYS A 81 7.96 -9.46 11.96
CA LYS A 81 6.76 -9.53 11.09
C LYS A 81 5.48 -8.95 11.74
N GLY A 82 5.33 -9.05 13.05
CA GLY A 82 4.09 -8.67 13.75
C GLY A 82 4.26 -7.62 14.86
N GLU A 83 5.43 -7.53 15.44
CA GLU A 83 5.70 -6.71 16.62
C GLU A 83 6.47 -5.40 16.31
N ALA A 84 6.65 -5.06 15.03
CA ALA A 84 7.45 -3.90 14.62
C ALA A 84 6.98 -2.57 15.27
N THR A 85 5.68 -2.39 15.45
CA THR A 85 5.13 -1.18 16.10
C THR A 85 5.46 -1.14 17.57
N SER A 86 5.28 -2.27 18.30
CA SER A 86 5.58 -2.38 19.71
C SER A 86 7.09 -2.27 19.97
N TRP A 87 7.89 -2.88 19.09
CA TRP A 87 9.35 -2.76 19.13
C TRP A 87 9.78 -1.31 18.90
N GLY A 88 9.25 -0.62 17.91
CA GLY A 88 9.56 0.79 17.67
C GLY A 88 9.20 1.69 18.86
N ALA A 89 8.06 1.46 19.50
CA ALA A 89 7.67 2.18 20.72
C ALA A 89 8.64 1.89 21.89
N ALA A 90 9.03 0.63 22.09
CA ALA A 90 9.98 0.23 23.13
C ALA A 90 11.36 0.85 22.90
N VAL A 91 11.85 0.86 21.64
CA VAL A 91 13.11 1.52 21.29
C VAL A 91 13.05 3.01 21.58
N ALA A 92 11.98 3.69 21.12
CA ALA A 92 11.83 5.12 21.37
C ALA A 92 11.80 5.47 22.86
N ALA A 93 11.09 4.67 23.68
CA ALA A 93 11.08 4.84 25.14
C ALA A 93 12.46 4.62 25.75
N GLY A 94 13.17 3.55 25.36
CA GLY A 94 14.51 3.24 25.86
C GLY A 94 15.54 4.32 25.50
N VAL A 95 15.46 4.86 24.30
CA VAL A 95 16.32 6.00 23.88
C VAL A 95 15.99 7.25 24.70
N ALA A 96 14.72 7.54 24.94
CA ALA A 96 14.30 8.71 25.71
C ALA A 96 14.81 8.71 27.15
N ILE A 97 14.97 7.52 27.77
CA ILE A 97 15.52 7.37 29.13
C ILE A 97 17.05 7.10 29.14
N GLY A 98 17.71 7.14 27.98
CA GLY A 98 19.15 6.92 27.86
C GLY A 98 19.61 5.48 28.04
N GLN A 99 18.70 4.50 27.96
CA GLN A 99 19.02 3.07 28.09
C GLN A 99 19.63 2.50 26.81
N TYR A 100 19.21 3.01 25.65
CA TYR A 100 19.63 2.59 24.30
C TYR A 100 19.99 3.79 23.46
N ASP A 101 20.71 3.57 22.38
CA ASP A 101 20.78 4.48 21.25
C ASP A 101 19.96 3.92 20.06
N TRP A 102 19.78 4.73 18.99
CA TRP A 102 18.97 4.34 17.84
C TRP A 102 19.52 3.14 17.06
N SER A 103 20.78 2.75 17.25
CA SER A 103 21.39 1.60 16.55
C SER A 103 20.70 0.28 16.88
N ILE A 104 20.11 0.15 18.07
CA ILE A 104 19.37 -1.04 18.48
C ILE A 104 18.18 -1.35 17.55
N ALA A 105 17.61 -0.31 16.90
CA ALA A 105 16.53 -0.51 15.94
C ALA A 105 16.99 -1.32 14.72
N ALA A 106 18.27 -1.24 14.35
CA ALA A 106 18.84 -1.97 13.22
C ALA A 106 19.08 -3.46 13.53
N GLU A 107 19.27 -3.84 14.79
CA GLU A 107 19.55 -5.24 15.18
C GLU A 107 18.41 -6.18 14.79
N ARG A 108 17.15 -5.72 14.93
CA ARG A 108 15.95 -6.49 14.56
C ARG A 108 15.36 -6.09 13.22
N GLY A 109 15.95 -5.09 12.56
CA GLY A 109 15.56 -4.61 11.23
C GLY A 109 16.15 -5.43 10.08
N GLN A 110 16.64 -6.65 10.35
CA GLN A 110 17.26 -7.51 9.32
C GLN A 110 16.22 -7.94 8.27
N VAL A 111 16.63 -7.87 7.01
CA VAL A 111 15.81 -8.38 5.88
C VAL A 111 15.97 -9.90 5.85
N VAL A 112 14.86 -10.62 5.98
CA VAL A 112 14.84 -12.09 5.99
C VAL A 112 14.28 -12.68 4.70
N GLU A 113 13.59 -11.88 3.91
CA GLU A 113 13.02 -12.30 2.62
C GLU A 113 12.90 -11.07 1.72
N VAL A 114 13.15 -11.23 0.43
CA VAL A 114 12.92 -10.22 -0.61
C VAL A 114 11.95 -10.78 -1.63
N VAL A 115 10.90 -10.03 -1.93
CA VAL A 115 9.94 -10.36 -2.99
C VAL A 115 10.19 -9.41 -4.14
N GLU A 116 10.73 -9.96 -5.24
CA GLU A 116 11.01 -9.19 -6.44
C GLU A 116 9.74 -8.94 -7.27
N PRO A 117 9.61 -7.78 -7.92
CA PRO A 117 8.53 -7.52 -8.86
C PRO A 117 8.65 -8.43 -10.09
N ASN A 118 7.53 -8.87 -10.63
CA ASN A 118 7.49 -9.54 -11.92
C ASN A 118 7.49 -8.50 -13.06
N PRO A 119 8.57 -8.39 -13.85
CA PRO A 119 8.68 -7.39 -14.91
C PRO A 119 7.57 -7.50 -15.97
N ALA A 120 7.01 -8.70 -16.17
CA ALA A 120 5.93 -8.92 -17.14
C ALA A 120 4.62 -8.17 -16.75
N ASN A 121 4.45 -7.82 -15.46
CA ASN A 121 3.28 -7.12 -14.97
C ASN A 121 3.43 -5.59 -14.98
N ALA A 122 4.62 -5.05 -15.26
CA ALA A 122 4.91 -3.63 -15.14
C ALA A 122 3.98 -2.77 -16.00
N ALA A 123 3.90 -3.05 -17.30
CA ALA A 123 3.04 -2.29 -18.21
C ALA A 123 1.55 -2.36 -17.83
N LEU A 124 1.08 -3.54 -17.38
CA LEU A 124 -0.28 -3.72 -16.92
C LEU A 124 -0.61 -2.80 -15.73
N TYR A 125 0.28 -2.76 -14.73
CA TYR A 125 0.02 -1.94 -13.54
C TYR A 125 0.21 -0.44 -13.78
N ASP A 126 1.03 -0.03 -14.75
CA ASP A 126 1.10 1.37 -15.17
C ASP A 126 -0.20 1.80 -15.86
N ASP A 127 -0.76 0.98 -16.74
CA ASP A 127 -2.07 1.23 -17.35
C ASP A 127 -3.19 1.25 -16.31
N LEU A 128 -3.20 0.30 -15.38
CA LEU A 128 -4.19 0.25 -14.31
C LEU A 128 -4.10 1.46 -13.36
N LEU A 129 -2.91 1.99 -13.11
CA LEU A 129 -2.74 3.21 -12.32
C LEU A 129 -3.39 4.42 -13.01
N ALA A 130 -3.23 4.53 -14.33
CA ALA A 130 -3.87 5.58 -15.11
C ALA A 130 -5.41 5.47 -15.05
N VAL A 131 -5.95 4.25 -15.23
CA VAL A 131 -7.40 3.98 -15.12
C VAL A 131 -7.90 4.25 -13.70
N TYR A 132 -7.16 3.86 -12.67
CA TYR A 132 -7.51 4.11 -11.27
C TYR A 132 -7.63 5.62 -10.99
N THR A 133 -6.67 6.41 -11.46
CA THR A 133 -6.65 7.86 -11.29
C THR A 133 -7.83 8.51 -12.01
N ALA A 134 -8.06 8.17 -13.29
CA ALA A 134 -9.17 8.69 -14.06
C ALA A 134 -10.54 8.30 -13.48
N SER A 135 -10.67 7.07 -12.95
CA SER A 135 -11.88 6.60 -12.27
C SER A 135 -12.19 7.40 -11.02
N TYR A 136 -11.18 7.70 -10.19
CA TYR A 136 -11.36 8.54 -9.01
C TYR A 136 -11.84 9.95 -9.39
N GLU A 137 -11.24 10.57 -10.38
CA GLU A 137 -11.61 11.91 -10.87
C GLU A 137 -13.05 11.94 -11.37
N ALA A 138 -13.43 10.95 -12.19
CA ALA A 138 -14.78 10.82 -12.71
C ALA A 138 -15.84 10.58 -11.63
N LEU A 139 -15.50 9.85 -10.56
CA LEU A 139 -16.43 9.52 -9.47
C LEU A 139 -16.50 10.60 -8.39
N THR A 140 -15.55 11.53 -8.32
CA THR A 140 -15.51 12.59 -7.29
C THR A 140 -16.82 13.39 -7.18
N PRO A 141 -17.46 13.86 -8.29
CA PRO A 141 -18.74 14.56 -8.20
C PRO A 141 -19.88 13.66 -7.71
N ILE A 142 -19.80 12.35 -7.99
CA ILE A 142 -20.78 11.36 -7.55
C ILE A 142 -20.68 11.16 -6.03
N PHE A 143 -19.48 11.11 -5.46
CA PHE A 143 -19.27 11.00 -4.01
C PHE A 143 -19.94 12.16 -3.25
N ALA A 144 -19.79 13.38 -3.75
CA ALA A 144 -20.42 14.55 -3.16
C ALA A 144 -21.97 14.44 -3.16
N ARG A 145 -22.56 13.98 -4.29
CA ARG A 145 -24.01 13.76 -4.40
C ARG A 145 -24.50 12.67 -3.44
N LEU A 146 -23.75 11.55 -3.33
CA LEU A 146 -24.10 10.47 -2.38
C LEU A 146 -24.02 10.92 -0.92
N ALA A 147 -23.08 11.79 -0.58
CA ALA A 147 -22.99 12.35 0.76
C ALA A 147 -24.18 13.26 1.08
N ALA A 148 -24.59 14.12 0.15
CA ALA A 148 -25.72 15.02 0.30
C ALA A 148 -27.04 14.26 0.46
N SER A 149 -27.28 13.18 -0.29
CA SER A 149 -28.51 12.39 -0.20
C SER A 149 -28.64 11.61 1.11
N ARG A 150 -27.54 11.27 1.79
CA ARG A 150 -27.56 10.59 3.11
C ARG A 150 -27.81 11.54 4.28
N GLY A 151 -27.53 12.84 4.13
CA GLY A 151 -27.85 13.85 5.13
C GLY A 151 -29.34 14.22 5.19
N GLN A 152 -30.16 13.69 4.28
CA GLN A 152 -31.59 13.92 4.19
C GLN A 152 -32.45 12.72 4.71
N MET A 153 -31.81 11.63 5.15
CA MET A 153 -32.43 10.48 5.82
C MET A 153 -32.07 10.48 7.30
#